data_6090d81f6a1a54da7561638aa57d1a2b
#
_entry.id   6090d81f6a1a54da7561638aa57d1a2b
#
_cell.length_a   1.000
_cell.length_b   1.000
_cell.length_c   1.000
_cell.angle_alpha   90.00
_cell.angle_beta   90.00
_cell.angle_gamma   90.00
#
_symmetry.space_group_name_H-M   'P 1'
#
loop_
_entity.id
_entity.type
_entity.pdbx_description
1 polymer ?
#
loop_
_entity_poly.entity_id
_entity_poly.type
_entity_poly.pdbx_seq_one_letter_code
_entity_poly.pdbx_strand_id
1 'polypeptide(L)'
;DSDLNPGRIFQIATGAWAAGVQAAAATHSIFTHLEAGHDTVEAVAGKAGISARGAATLLDGLVAIGLATVSNGRYRNAPDASEFLVEGKPGYFGGFPRAIFAAYADWLSLPEVVRRGEPLASNTADVEENPFWVELVPAIMVLAIPVALQAAEKLGIARAGDISILDVGGGSGAYSAVWLSLNSRARATQIDWANVNRIARKIVGARGVGDRFRTIDADFHGADFGSAEHDIAVYSHIAHQEGPDANRATFRKFRKALKPGGTLLVADFVVDDGRTGPPFPLLFRSEMLMRTREGSTWTRTDYRSWLGEAGFGKVEFVETSGPASLIFAS
;
A
#
# COMPACT_ATOMS: atom_id res chain seq x y z
N ASP A 1 -42.43 1.26 1.66
CA ASP A 1 -41.95 1.46 3.04
C ASP A 1 -40.58 0.76 3.12
N SER A 2 -39.55 1.56 3.25
CA SER A 2 -38.20 1.01 3.43
C SER A 2 -38.14 0.40 4.83
N ASP A 3 -37.66 -0.84 4.94
CA ASP A 3 -37.30 -1.48 6.22
C ASP A 3 -36.10 -0.76 6.85
N LEU A 4 -36.29 0.50 7.22
CA LEU A 4 -35.26 1.29 7.88
C LEU A 4 -34.95 0.68 9.25
N ASN A 5 -33.74 0.25 9.45
CA ASN A 5 -33.24 -0.26 10.72
C ASN A 5 -31.80 0.22 10.95
N PRO A 6 -31.31 0.26 12.20
CA PRO A 6 -29.98 0.75 12.52
C PRO A 6 -28.86 -0.26 12.24
N GLY A 7 -29.14 -1.42 11.65
CA GLY A 7 -28.20 -2.52 11.51
C GLY A 7 -26.91 -2.13 10.78
N ARG A 8 -27.00 -1.38 9.67
CA ARG A 8 -25.83 -0.88 8.95
C ARG A 8 -24.97 0.07 9.81
N ILE A 9 -25.63 0.96 10.55
CA ILE A 9 -24.94 1.91 11.45
C ILE A 9 -24.22 1.14 12.56
N PHE A 10 -24.91 0.15 13.14
CA PHE A 10 -24.32 -0.74 14.16
C PHE A 10 -23.10 -1.48 13.64
N GLN A 11 -23.16 -2.09 12.44
CA GLN A 11 -22.03 -2.77 11.81
C GLN A 11 -20.82 -1.86 11.62
N ILE A 12 -21.04 -0.62 11.15
CA ILE A 12 -19.95 0.36 10.98
C ILE A 12 -19.37 0.72 12.34
N ALA A 13 -20.18 1.02 13.34
CA ALA A 13 -19.73 1.40 14.67
C ALA A 13 -18.93 0.31 15.38
N THR A 14 -19.23 -0.96 15.11
CA THR A 14 -18.51 -2.12 15.69
C THR A 14 -17.39 -2.67 14.79
N GLY A 15 -17.13 -2.05 13.65
CA GLY A 15 -16.12 -2.51 12.68
C GLY A 15 -14.71 -2.66 13.26
N ALA A 16 -14.35 -1.83 14.25
CA ALA A 16 -13.08 -1.93 14.95
C ALA A 16 -12.88 -3.28 15.68
N TRP A 17 -13.94 -3.98 16.07
CA TRP A 17 -13.85 -5.29 16.71
C TRP A 17 -13.27 -6.34 15.75
N ALA A 18 -13.72 -6.34 14.50
CA ALA A 18 -13.19 -7.22 13.46
C ALA A 18 -11.70 -7.00 13.22
N ALA A 19 -11.30 -5.73 13.10
CA ALA A 19 -9.89 -5.35 12.96
C ALA A 19 -9.06 -5.76 14.19
N GLY A 20 -9.59 -5.59 15.40
CA GLY A 20 -8.93 -6.01 16.64
C GLY A 20 -8.72 -7.53 16.73
N VAL A 21 -9.73 -8.32 16.37
CA VAL A 21 -9.63 -9.79 16.32
C VAL A 21 -8.55 -10.21 15.32
N GLN A 22 -8.54 -9.67 14.10
CA GLN A 22 -7.56 -9.97 13.08
C GLN A 22 -6.13 -9.63 13.55
N ALA A 23 -5.94 -8.44 14.11
CA ALA A 23 -4.64 -7.98 14.59
C ALA A 23 -4.12 -8.82 15.77
N ALA A 24 -4.99 -9.16 16.74
CA ALA A 24 -4.65 -10.01 17.86
C ALA A 24 -4.30 -11.44 17.39
N ALA A 25 -5.06 -11.99 16.43
CA ALA A 25 -4.77 -13.30 15.87
C ALA A 25 -3.41 -13.31 15.14
N ALA A 26 -3.08 -12.26 14.38
CA ALA A 26 -1.78 -12.12 13.75
C ALA A 26 -0.64 -11.93 14.77
N THR A 27 -0.90 -11.21 15.86
CA THR A 27 0.08 -11.00 16.94
C THR A 27 0.45 -12.31 17.66
N HIS A 28 -0.52 -13.20 17.85
CA HIS A 28 -0.33 -14.49 18.51
C HIS A 28 -0.12 -15.64 17.52
N SER A 29 0.18 -15.37 16.25
CA SER A 29 0.46 -16.36 15.19
C SER A 29 -0.64 -17.43 15.04
N ILE A 30 -1.91 -17.09 15.33
CA ILE A 30 -3.02 -18.03 15.33
C ILE A 30 -3.16 -18.75 13.99
N PHE A 31 -3.05 -18.00 12.88
CA PHE A 31 -3.13 -18.59 11.54
C PHE A 31 -2.02 -19.61 11.27
N THR A 32 -0.81 -19.34 11.75
CA THR A 32 0.34 -20.26 11.64
C THR A 32 0.12 -21.51 12.47
N HIS A 33 -0.44 -21.39 13.67
CA HIS A 33 -0.76 -22.54 14.51
C HIS A 33 -1.86 -23.41 13.90
N LEU A 34 -2.92 -22.83 13.35
CA LEU A 34 -3.97 -23.55 12.63
C LEU A 34 -3.41 -24.30 11.41
N GLU A 35 -2.55 -23.65 10.63
CA GLU A 35 -1.89 -24.28 9.47
C GLU A 35 -1.01 -25.45 9.86
N ALA A 36 -0.38 -25.39 11.03
CA ALA A 36 0.43 -26.47 11.60
C ALA A 36 -0.40 -27.61 12.24
N GLY A 37 -1.74 -27.56 12.17
CA GLY A 37 -2.64 -28.62 12.66
C GLY A 37 -3.05 -28.47 14.12
N HIS A 38 -2.75 -27.36 14.80
CA HIS A 38 -3.27 -27.06 16.13
C HIS A 38 -4.68 -26.49 16.00
N ASP A 39 -5.68 -27.34 15.87
CA ASP A 39 -7.01 -27.02 15.36
C ASP A 39 -8.13 -27.03 16.42
N THR A 40 -7.78 -27.14 17.73
CA THR A 40 -8.72 -27.00 18.85
C THR A 40 -8.35 -25.79 19.72
N VAL A 41 -9.31 -25.33 20.52
CA VAL A 41 -9.09 -24.21 21.46
C VAL A 41 -7.89 -24.48 22.36
N GLU A 42 -7.80 -25.66 22.94
CA GLU A 42 -6.73 -26.04 23.86
C GLU A 42 -5.36 -26.12 23.17
N ALA A 43 -5.33 -26.68 21.95
CA ALA A 43 -4.11 -26.78 21.16
C ALA A 43 -3.58 -25.43 20.77
N VAL A 44 -4.46 -24.53 20.28
CA VAL A 44 -4.12 -23.14 19.93
C VAL A 44 -3.66 -22.38 21.18
N ALA A 45 -4.41 -22.44 22.28
CA ALA A 45 -4.06 -21.77 23.53
C ALA A 45 -2.66 -22.17 24.02
N GLY A 46 -2.37 -23.47 24.02
CA GLY A 46 -1.07 -23.99 24.46
C GLY A 46 0.09 -23.56 23.56
N LYS A 47 -0.12 -23.52 22.24
CA LYS A 47 0.93 -23.11 21.26
C LYS A 47 1.17 -21.62 21.23
N ALA A 48 0.10 -20.83 21.29
CA ALA A 48 0.18 -19.36 21.28
C ALA A 48 0.57 -18.77 22.64
N GLY A 49 0.59 -19.59 23.71
CA GLY A 49 0.88 -19.11 25.07
C GLY A 49 -0.19 -18.15 25.61
N ILE A 50 -1.45 -18.34 25.21
CA ILE A 50 -2.60 -17.51 25.63
C ILE A 50 -3.60 -18.33 26.43
N SER A 51 -4.54 -17.65 27.11
CA SER A 51 -5.60 -18.35 27.85
C SER A 51 -6.55 -19.10 26.92
N ALA A 52 -7.13 -20.22 27.38
CA ALA A 52 -8.16 -20.93 26.62
C ALA A 52 -9.35 -20.04 26.26
N ARG A 53 -9.77 -19.15 27.18
CA ARG A 53 -10.82 -18.16 26.91
C ARG A 53 -10.42 -17.20 25.78
N GLY A 54 -9.17 -16.72 25.78
CA GLY A 54 -8.63 -15.87 24.73
C GLY A 54 -8.60 -16.56 23.37
N ALA A 55 -8.10 -17.81 23.34
CA ALA A 55 -8.08 -18.62 22.13
C ALA A 55 -9.49 -18.86 21.56
N ALA A 56 -10.44 -19.27 22.40
CA ALA A 56 -11.84 -19.44 21.98
C ALA A 56 -12.42 -18.14 21.40
N THR A 57 -12.21 -17.01 22.09
CA THR A 57 -12.70 -15.70 21.63
C THR A 57 -12.12 -15.30 20.27
N LEU A 58 -10.80 -15.50 20.07
CA LEU A 58 -10.17 -15.20 18.79
C LEU A 58 -10.67 -16.13 17.67
N LEU A 59 -10.73 -17.43 17.92
CA LEU A 59 -11.17 -18.42 16.94
C LEU A 59 -12.62 -18.17 16.50
N ASP A 60 -13.54 -17.92 17.43
CA ASP A 60 -14.93 -17.58 17.13
C ASP A 60 -15.02 -16.25 16.35
N GLY A 61 -14.23 -15.25 16.75
CA GLY A 61 -14.13 -13.99 16.04
C GLY A 61 -13.62 -14.16 14.62
N LEU A 62 -12.60 -15.00 14.38
CA LEU A 62 -12.09 -15.30 13.04
C LEU A 62 -13.13 -16.00 12.16
N VAL A 63 -13.95 -16.90 12.75
CA VAL A 63 -15.07 -17.53 12.04
C VAL A 63 -16.11 -16.46 11.68
N ALA A 64 -16.44 -15.56 12.60
CA ALA A 64 -17.43 -14.50 12.37
C ALA A 64 -17.03 -13.54 11.23
N ILE A 65 -15.73 -13.29 11.04
CA ILE A 65 -15.22 -12.42 9.96
C ILE A 65 -14.78 -13.20 8.71
N GLY A 66 -15.00 -14.52 8.67
CA GLY A 66 -14.73 -15.36 7.49
C GLY A 66 -13.25 -15.73 7.28
N LEU A 67 -12.35 -15.43 8.22
CA LEU A 67 -10.92 -15.78 8.13
C LEU A 67 -10.61 -17.19 8.67
N ALA A 68 -11.57 -17.84 9.31
CA ALA A 68 -11.50 -19.24 9.70
C ALA A 68 -12.85 -19.93 9.49
N THR A 69 -12.82 -21.27 9.49
CA THR A 69 -14.00 -22.12 9.51
C THR A 69 -13.93 -23.07 10.70
N VAL A 70 -15.07 -23.55 11.18
CA VAL A 70 -15.14 -24.54 12.27
C VAL A 70 -16.07 -25.69 11.89
N SER A 71 -15.64 -26.92 12.20
CA SER A 71 -16.46 -28.13 12.05
C SER A 71 -16.10 -29.11 13.16
N ASN A 72 -17.10 -29.63 13.88
CA ASN A 72 -16.91 -30.56 15.00
C ASN A 72 -15.86 -30.11 16.03
N GLY A 73 -15.86 -28.81 16.37
CA GLY A 73 -14.92 -28.20 17.30
C GLY A 73 -13.48 -28.05 16.78
N ARG A 74 -13.25 -28.28 15.49
CA ARG A 74 -11.96 -28.10 14.83
C ARG A 74 -11.98 -26.90 13.91
N TYR A 75 -11.00 -26.02 14.07
CA TYR A 75 -10.85 -24.77 13.33
C TYR A 75 -9.84 -24.93 12.20
N ARG A 76 -10.05 -24.21 11.11
CA ARG A 76 -9.12 -24.16 9.96
C ARG A 76 -9.11 -22.76 9.39
N ASN A 77 -7.97 -22.35 8.86
CA ASN A 77 -7.86 -21.10 8.10
C ASN A 77 -8.80 -21.14 6.88
N ALA A 78 -9.39 -20.00 6.56
CA ALA A 78 -9.95 -19.77 5.24
C ALA A 78 -8.82 -19.73 4.17
N PRO A 79 -9.08 -19.96 2.89
CA PRO A 79 -8.04 -20.04 1.85
C PRO A 79 -7.15 -18.81 1.76
N ASP A 80 -7.71 -17.61 1.84
CA ASP A 80 -7.00 -16.34 1.85
C ASP A 80 -6.19 -16.13 3.13
N ALA A 81 -6.73 -16.50 4.29
CA ALA A 81 -6.00 -16.48 5.57
C ALA A 81 -4.82 -17.47 5.54
N SER A 82 -5.02 -18.68 4.97
CA SER A 82 -3.93 -19.64 4.79
C SER A 82 -2.83 -19.08 3.90
N GLU A 83 -3.16 -18.41 2.80
CA GLU A 83 -2.16 -17.86 1.86
C GLU A 83 -1.44 -16.65 2.41
N PHE A 84 -2.18 -15.71 3.03
CA PHE A 84 -1.65 -14.37 3.34
C PHE A 84 -1.38 -14.10 4.82
N LEU A 85 -1.86 -14.93 5.76
CA LEU A 85 -1.71 -14.67 7.19
C LEU A 85 -0.86 -15.72 7.94
N VAL A 86 -0.34 -16.72 7.22
CA VAL A 86 0.59 -17.73 7.76
C VAL A 86 2.02 -17.25 7.62
N GLU A 87 2.73 -17.17 8.73
CA GLU A 87 4.12 -16.73 8.76
C GLU A 87 5.04 -17.61 7.92
N GLY A 88 6.00 -17.00 7.24
CA GLY A 88 6.96 -17.68 6.38
C GLY A 88 6.49 -17.96 4.96
N LYS A 89 5.22 -17.75 4.63
CA LYS A 89 4.74 -17.83 3.24
C LYS A 89 5.18 -16.60 2.42
N PRO A 90 5.45 -16.74 1.12
CA PRO A 90 5.89 -15.63 0.27
C PRO A 90 4.92 -14.44 0.22
N GLY A 91 3.61 -14.73 0.37
CA GLY A 91 2.53 -13.75 0.40
C GLY A 91 2.20 -13.20 1.78
N TYR A 92 3.01 -13.45 2.80
CA TYR A 92 2.69 -13.07 4.18
C TYR A 92 2.38 -11.57 4.34
N PHE A 93 1.18 -11.29 4.81
CA PHE A 93 0.61 -9.95 4.98
C PHE A 93 0.21 -9.64 6.43
N GLY A 94 0.46 -10.56 7.37
CA GLY A 94 0.04 -10.44 8.77
C GLY A 94 0.63 -9.24 9.54
N GLY A 95 1.71 -8.63 9.03
CA GLY A 95 2.25 -7.38 9.55
C GLY A 95 1.31 -6.18 9.39
N PHE A 96 0.57 -6.13 8.28
CA PHE A 96 -0.33 -5.02 7.97
C PHE A 96 -1.48 -4.84 8.97
N PRO A 97 -2.31 -5.85 9.28
CA PRO A 97 -3.38 -5.69 10.28
C PRO A 97 -2.86 -5.30 11.66
N ARG A 98 -1.67 -5.77 12.06
CA ARG A 98 -1.04 -5.33 13.33
C ARG A 98 -0.68 -3.85 13.30
N ALA A 99 -0.03 -3.39 12.23
CA ALA A 99 0.38 -1.98 12.09
C ALA A 99 -0.84 -1.03 12.04
N ILE A 100 -1.85 -1.39 11.24
CA ILE A 100 -3.08 -0.58 11.13
C ILE A 100 -3.83 -0.52 12.46
N PHE A 101 -3.95 -1.64 13.18
CA PHE A 101 -4.66 -1.64 14.45
C PHE A 101 -3.89 -0.88 15.54
N ALA A 102 -2.57 -0.93 15.54
CA ALA A 102 -1.75 -0.12 16.45
C ALA A 102 -1.97 1.39 16.21
N ALA A 103 -2.16 1.79 14.94
CA ALA A 103 -2.43 3.18 14.57
C ALA A 103 -3.87 3.65 14.93
N TYR A 104 -4.78 2.76 15.34
CA TYR A 104 -6.17 3.16 15.71
C TYR A 104 -6.22 4.10 16.91
N ALA A 105 -5.21 4.11 17.78
CA ALA A 105 -5.13 5.07 18.85
C ALA A 105 -5.15 6.53 18.35
N ASP A 106 -4.52 6.79 17.21
CA ASP A 106 -4.49 8.12 16.59
C ASP A 106 -5.87 8.55 16.10
N TRP A 107 -6.68 7.60 15.62
CA TRP A 107 -8.02 7.85 15.10
C TRP A 107 -9.01 8.36 16.15
N LEU A 108 -8.72 8.20 17.45
CA LEU A 108 -9.48 8.82 18.52
C LEU A 108 -9.44 10.35 18.43
N SER A 109 -8.43 10.90 17.78
CA SER A 109 -8.27 12.34 17.56
C SER A 109 -8.99 12.85 16.30
N LEU A 110 -9.59 12.00 15.47
CA LEU A 110 -10.23 12.40 14.21
C LEU A 110 -11.25 13.54 14.38
N PRO A 111 -12.13 13.57 15.41
CA PRO A 111 -13.04 14.70 15.59
C PRO A 111 -12.33 16.05 15.73
N GLU A 112 -11.20 16.08 16.43
CA GLU A 112 -10.38 17.29 16.59
C GLU A 112 -9.65 17.65 15.28
N VAL A 113 -9.07 16.67 14.60
CA VAL A 113 -8.41 16.85 13.31
C VAL A 113 -9.41 17.40 12.26
N VAL A 114 -10.63 16.88 12.21
CA VAL A 114 -11.68 17.40 11.33
C VAL A 114 -12.05 18.84 11.66
N ARG A 115 -12.12 19.19 12.96
CA ARG A 115 -12.40 20.57 13.38
C ARG A 115 -11.30 21.55 12.98
N ARG A 116 -10.04 21.11 13.01
CA ARG A 116 -8.87 21.93 12.66
C ARG A 116 -8.63 21.99 11.16
N GLY A 117 -8.94 20.92 10.42
CA GLY A 117 -8.62 20.75 9.02
C GLY A 117 -7.14 20.40 8.75
N GLU A 118 -6.39 19.98 9.78
CA GLU A 118 -4.97 19.63 9.71
C GLU A 118 -4.61 18.54 10.71
N PRO A 119 -3.57 17.71 10.47
CA PRO A 119 -3.14 16.67 11.39
C PRO A 119 -2.62 17.26 12.70
N LEU A 120 -2.64 16.45 13.78
CA LEU A 120 -1.89 16.74 14.97
C LEU A 120 -0.40 16.50 14.72
N ALA A 121 0.47 17.28 15.36
CA ALA A 121 1.92 17.17 15.15
C ALA A 121 2.49 15.77 15.46
N SER A 122 1.87 15.02 16.36
CA SER A 122 2.24 13.65 16.70
C SER A 122 1.91 12.62 15.60
N ASN A 123 1.03 12.98 14.66
CA ASN A 123 0.47 12.06 13.68
C ASN A 123 1.04 12.25 12.27
N THR A 124 1.91 13.24 12.07
CA THR A 124 2.45 13.59 10.75
C THR A 124 3.40 12.50 10.26
N ALA A 125 3.12 11.98 9.06
CA ALA A 125 3.94 10.96 8.40
C ALA A 125 5.11 11.55 7.59
N ASP A 126 5.01 12.82 7.17
CA ASP A 126 5.97 13.52 6.30
C ASP A 126 7.21 13.99 7.07
N VAL A 127 7.89 13.06 7.71
CA VAL A 127 9.13 13.32 8.46
C VAL A 127 10.20 12.38 7.95
N GLU A 128 11.33 12.94 7.57
CA GLU A 128 12.52 12.18 7.16
C GLU A 128 12.89 11.13 8.22
N GLU A 129 13.22 9.92 7.75
CA GLU A 129 13.60 8.80 8.62
C GLU A 129 12.51 8.36 9.64
N ASN A 130 11.24 8.68 9.42
CA ASN A 130 10.15 8.24 10.29
C ASN A 130 10.12 6.70 10.40
N PRO A 131 10.19 6.12 11.63
CA PRO A 131 10.13 4.68 11.83
C PRO A 131 8.87 4.01 11.29
N PHE A 132 7.77 4.75 11.17
CA PHE A 132 6.51 4.29 10.59
C PHE A 132 6.72 3.64 9.21
N TRP A 133 7.57 4.24 8.36
CA TRP A 133 7.85 3.72 7.02
C TRP A 133 8.61 2.39 7.06
N VAL A 134 9.46 2.18 8.05
CA VAL A 134 10.23 0.94 8.22
C VAL A 134 9.31 -0.25 8.48
N GLU A 135 8.22 -0.05 9.20
CA GLU A 135 7.21 -1.08 9.51
C GLU A 135 6.21 -1.25 8.36
N LEU A 136 5.70 -0.14 7.82
CA LEU A 136 4.64 -0.16 6.82
C LEU A 136 5.11 -0.68 5.45
N VAL A 137 6.27 -0.20 4.96
CA VAL A 137 6.73 -0.45 3.59
C VAL A 137 6.88 -1.94 3.26
N PRO A 138 7.51 -2.78 4.11
CA PRO A 138 7.53 -4.22 3.86
C PRO A 138 6.13 -4.87 3.94
N ALA A 139 5.28 -4.38 4.85
CA ALA A 139 3.96 -4.95 5.07
C ALA A 139 3.01 -4.77 3.88
N ILE A 140 3.10 -3.63 3.16
CA ILE A 140 2.23 -3.34 2.01
C ILE A 140 2.78 -3.84 0.67
N MET A 141 4.02 -4.34 0.63
CA MET A 141 4.66 -4.80 -0.62
C MET A 141 3.83 -5.86 -1.36
N VAL A 142 3.16 -6.74 -0.62
CA VAL A 142 2.31 -7.81 -1.17
C VAL A 142 1.19 -7.22 -2.04
N LEU A 143 0.65 -6.07 -1.68
CA LEU A 143 -0.37 -5.37 -2.46
C LEU A 143 0.20 -4.70 -3.73
N ALA A 144 1.46 -4.28 -3.70
CA ALA A 144 2.10 -3.62 -4.82
C ALA A 144 2.50 -4.58 -5.95
N ILE A 145 2.84 -5.84 -5.63
CA ILE A 145 3.32 -6.82 -6.62
C ILE A 145 2.31 -7.09 -7.75
N PRO A 146 1.02 -7.42 -7.50
CA PRO A 146 0.06 -7.62 -8.57
C PRO A 146 -0.13 -6.39 -9.46
N VAL A 147 -0.11 -5.20 -8.85
CA VAL A 147 -0.24 -3.91 -9.56
C VAL A 147 0.99 -3.66 -10.44
N ALA A 148 2.20 -3.94 -9.93
CA ALA A 148 3.44 -3.84 -10.69
C ALA A 148 3.50 -4.83 -11.86
N LEU A 149 2.94 -6.04 -11.70
CA LEU A 149 2.82 -7.03 -12.79
C LEU A 149 1.85 -6.55 -13.87
N GLN A 150 0.67 -6.05 -13.50
CA GLN A 150 -0.29 -5.50 -14.43
C GLN A 150 0.29 -4.31 -15.21
N ALA A 151 0.99 -3.42 -14.53
CA ALA A 151 1.69 -2.30 -15.16
C ALA A 151 2.80 -2.78 -16.12
N ALA A 152 3.57 -3.80 -15.72
CA ALA A 152 4.61 -4.39 -16.56
C ALA A 152 4.07 -4.96 -17.86
N GLU A 153 2.93 -5.65 -17.81
CA GLU A 153 2.25 -6.18 -18.99
C GLU A 153 1.83 -5.06 -19.95
N LYS A 154 1.17 -4.02 -19.42
CA LYS A 154 0.72 -2.84 -20.18
C LYS A 154 1.87 -2.11 -20.85
N LEU A 155 3.00 -1.94 -20.14
CA LEU A 155 4.20 -1.28 -20.64
C LEU A 155 5.09 -2.20 -21.51
N GLY A 156 4.79 -3.49 -21.59
CA GLY A 156 5.59 -4.44 -22.34
C GLY A 156 6.99 -4.69 -21.79
N ILE A 157 7.19 -4.55 -20.48
CA ILE A 157 8.50 -4.59 -19.80
C ILE A 157 9.32 -5.83 -20.19
N ALA A 158 8.70 -7.00 -20.18
CA ALA A 158 9.38 -8.27 -20.48
C ALA A 158 9.97 -8.34 -21.90
N ARG A 159 9.40 -7.57 -22.85
CA ARG A 159 9.81 -7.54 -24.26
C ARG A 159 10.58 -6.28 -24.65
N ALA A 160 10.69 -5.32 -23.72
CA ALA A 160 11.44 -4.10 -23.96
C ALA A 160 12.94 -4.41 -24.10
N GLY A 161 13.64 -3.55 -24.84
CA GLY A 161 15.08 -3.56 -24.93
C GLY A 161 15.75 -3.10 -23.62
N ASP A 162 16.85 -2.39 -23.77
CA ASP A 162 17.49 -1.69 -22.67
C ASP A 162 16.58 -0.54 -22.23
N ILE A 163 16.10 -0.56 -20.99
CA ILE A 163 15.26 0.49 -20.43
C ILE A 163 15.83 1.00 -19.12
N SER A 164 15.74 2.30 -18.92
CA SER A 164 16.02 2.99 -17.67
C SER A 164 14.72 3.34 -16.97
N ILE A 165 14.60 2.96 -15.71
CA ILE A 165 13.44 3.17 -14.85
C ILE A 165 13.83 4.12 -13.73
N LEU A 166 13.01 5.14 -13.48
CA LEU A 166 13.10 6.03 -12.32
C LEU A 166 11.92 5.73 -11.40
N ASP A 167 12.19 5.37 -10.14
CA ASP A 167 11.17 5.04 -9.13
C ASP A 167 11.28 6.06 -8.00
N VAL A 168 10.33 6.98 -7.90
CA VAL A 168 10.35 8.09 -6.93
C VAL A 168 9.38 7.80 -5.79
N GLY A 169 9.88 7.81 -4.54
CA GLY A 169 9.12 7.33 -3.40
C GLY A 169 8.83 5.84 -3.54
N GLY A 170 9.78 5.05 -4.06
CA GLY A 170 9.58 3.65 -4.45
C GLY A 170 9.38 2.69 -3.28
N GLY A 171 9.53 3.14 -2.04
CA GLY A 171 9.26 2.37 -0.83
C GLY A 171 10.06 1.07 -0.79
N SER A 172 9.37 -0.06 -0.88
CA SER A 172 9.98 -1.41 -0.88
C SER A 172 10.78 -1.75 -2.16
N GLY A 173 10.73 -0.90 -3.19
CA GLY A 173 11.26 -1.20 -4.51
C GLY A 173 10.47 -2.28 -5.25
N ALA A 174 9.18 -2.47 -4.93
CA ALA A 174 8.37 -3.56 -5.49
C ALA A 174 8.28 -3.50 -7.02
N TYR A 175 8.03 -2.32 -7.60
CA TYR A 175 7.99 -2.12 -9.05
C TYR A 175 9.35 -2.45 -9.67
N SER A 176 10.41 -1.86 -9.15
CA SER A 176 11.79 -2.11 -9.59
C SER A 176 12.13 -3.60 -9.50
N ALA A 177 11.82 -4.26 -8.37
CA ALA A 177 12.10 -5.68 -8.16
C ALA A 177 11.39 -6.57 -9.19
N VAL A 178 10.09 -6.33 -9.44
CA VAL A 178 9.28 -7.07 -10.41
C VAL A 178 9.82 -6.85 -11.82
N TRP A 179 10.02 -5.60 -12.23
CA TRP A 179 10.38 -5.26 -13.60
C TRP A 179 11.81 -5.66 -13.97
N LEU A 180 12.76 -5.55 -13.04
CA LEU A 180 14.12 -6.06 -13.22
C LEU A 180 14.17 -7.58 -13.31
N SER A 181 13.24 -8.28 -12.64
CA SER A 181 13.12 -9.74 -12.76
C SER A 181 12.54 -10.17 -14.11
N LEU A 182 11.64 -9.37 -14.69
CA LEU A 182 11.01 -9.62 -15.99
C LEU A 182 11.91 -9.26 -17.17
N ASN A 183 12.80 -8.28 -17.01
CA ASN A 183 13.69 -7.80 -18.06
C ASN A 183 15.15 -7.71 -17.55
N SER A 184 16.00 -8.62 -18.04
CA SER A 184 17.41 -8.68 -17.65
C SER A 184 18.27 -7.49 -18.12
N ARG A 185 17.75 -6.69 -19.07
CA ARG A 185 18.43 -5.49 -19.60
C ARG A 185 17.95 -4.19 -18.95
N ALA A 186 16.86 -4.25 -18.19
CA ALA A 186 16.35 -3.10 -17.46
C ALA A 186 17.29 -2.69 -16.30
N ARG A 187 17.39 -1.39 -16.06
CA ARG A 187 18.04 -0.79 -14.89
C ARG A 187 17.07 0.14 -14.20
N ALA A 188 17.11 0.19 -12.87
CA ALA A 188 16.26 1.05 -12.08
C ALA A 188 17.06 1.92 -11.12
N THR A 189 16.61 3.17 -10.96
CA THR A 189 17.12 4.09 -9.94
C THR A 189 15.93 4.50 -9.06
N GLN A 190 16.03 4.29 -7.76
CA GLN A 190 15.03 4.72 -6.78
C GLN A 190 15.53 5.96 -6.04
N ILE A 191 14.66 6.95 -5.90
CA ILE A 191 14.86 8.12 -5.03
C ILE A 191 13.91 7.97 -3.85
N ASP A 192 14.46 7.87 -2.64
CA ASP A 192 13.69 7.76 -1.41
C ASP A 192 14.57 8.11 -0.20
N TRP A 193 14.01 8.21 0.98
CA TRP A 193 14.78 8.40 2.21
C TRP A 193 15.74 7.24 2.49
N ALA A 194 16.86 7.53 3.17
CA ALA A 194 17.93 6.55 3.40
C ALA A 194 17.47 5.29 4.14
N ASN A 195 16.59 5.43 5.15
CA ASN A 195 16.02 4.30 5.90
C ASN A 195 15.13 3.41 5.01
N VAL A 196 14.34 4.00 4.13
CA VAL A 196 13.47 3.29 3.17
C VAL A 196 14.30 2.62 2.08
N ASN A 197 15.26 3.32 1.49
CA ASN A 197 16.17 2.77 0.49
C ASN A 197 16.97 1.57 1.02
N ARG A 198 17.30 1.54 2.31
CA ARG A 198 17.94 0.39 2.95
C ARG A 198 17.07 -0.87 2.87
N ILE A 199 15.76 -0.70 3.04
CA ILE A 199 14.77 -1.78 2.91
C ILE A 199 14.67 -2.23 1.45
N ALA A 200 14.53 -1.29 0.51
CA ALA A 200 14.45 -1.57 -0.91
C ALA A 200 15.67 -2.36 -1.41
N ARG A 201 16.90 -1.93 -1.06
CA ARG A 201 18.11 -2.65 -1.41
C ARG A 201 18.12 -4.11 -0.93
N LYS A 202 17.62 -4.36 0.30
CA LYS A 202 17.51 -5.72 0.84
C LYS A 202 16.50 -6.56 0.06
N ILE A 203 15.34 -6.00 -0.23
CA ILE A 203 14.24 -6.69 -0.93
C ILE A 203 14.62 -6.99 -2.39
N VAL A 204 15.12 -6.00 -3.12
CA VAL A 204 15.55 -6.15 -4.52
C VAL A 204 16.76 -7.09 -4.63
N GLY A 205 17.70 -6.97 -3.70
CA GLY A 205 18.87 -7.86 -3.62
C GLY A 205 18.48 -9.33 -3.38
N ALA A 206 17.50 -9.59 -2.50
CA ALA A 206 17.00 -10.93 -2.24
C ALA A 206 16.34 -11.60 -3.46
N ARG A 207 15.92 -10.81 -4.46
CA ARG A 207 15.42 -11.30 -5.76
C ARG A 207 16.52 -11.54 -6.80
N GLY A 208 17.78 -11.33 -6.46
CA GLY A 208 18.93 -11.54 -7.35
C GLY A 208 19.09 -10.50 -8.46
N VAL A 209 18.48 -9.32 -8.32
CA VAL A 209 18.51 -8.25 -9.34
C VAL A 209 19.14 -6.94 -8.82
N GLY A 210 19.79 -6.99 -7.65
CA GLY A 210 20.35 -5.82 -6.98
C GLY A 210 21.50 -5.13 -7.73
N ASP A 211 22.22 -5.82 -8.61
CA ASP A 211 23.28 -5.30 -9.46
C ASP A 211 22.79 -4.27 -10.49
N ARG A 212 21.48 -4.28 -10.79
CA ARG A 212 20.82 -3.38 -11.75
C ARG A 212 19.91 -2.36 -11.06
N PHE A 213 19.95 -2.30 -9.73
CA PHE A 213 19.17 -1.41 -8.90
C PHE A 213 20.07 -0.42 -8.17
N ARG A 214 19.85 0.87 -8.38
CA ARG A 214 20.55 1.97 -7.69
C ARG A 214 19.57 2.72 -6.81
N THR A 215 20.08 3.32 -5.74
CA THR A 215 19.29 4.22 -4.89
C THR A 215 20.00 5.56 -4.74
N ILE A 216 19.20 6.61 -4.62
CA ILE A 216 19.60 7.97 -4.25
C ILE A 216 18.87 8.27 -2.95
N ASP A 217 19.65 8.44 -1.88
CA ASP A 217 19.13 8.75 -0.56
C ASP A 217 18.85 10.26 -0.49
N ALA A 218 17.61 10.68 -0.68
CA ALA A 218 17.20 12.09 -0.71
C ALA A 218 15.70 12.27 -0.48
N ASP A 219 15.31 13.47 -0.01
CA ASP A 219 13.97 13.97 -0.18
C ASP A 219 13.71 14.29 -1.66
N PHE A 220 12.72 13.64 -2.25
CA PHE A 220 12.41 13.80 -3.68
C PHE A 220 11.94 15.22 -4.05
N HIS A 221 11.45 16.01 -3.09
CA HIS A 221 11.09 17.41 -3.33
C HIS A 221 12.32 18.24 -3.76
N GLY A 222 13.46 18.02 -3.10
CA GLY A 222 14.73 18.67 -3.40
C GLY A 222 15.59 17.96 -4.46
N ALA A 223 15.38 16.66 -4.69
CA ALA A 223 16.22 15.86 -5.57
C ALA A 223 16.08 16.25 -7.04
N ASP A 224 17.16 16.15 -7.82
CA ASP A 224 17.09 16.19 -9.28
C ASP A 224 16.73 14.79 -9.82
N PHE A 225 15.76 14.74 -10.73
CA PHE A 225 15.33 13.51 -11.39
C PHE A 225 16.10 13.21 -12.68
N GLY A 226 17.04 14.07 -13.06
CA GLY A 226 17.75 14.02 -14.33
C GLY A 226 17.02 14.72 -15.48
N SER A 227 17.52 14.53 -16.71
CA SER A 227 16.97 15.17 -17.92
C SER A 227 17.06 14.23 -19.11
N ALA A 228 15.92 13.77 -19.61
CA ALA A 228 15.81 12.84 -20.75
C ALA A 228 16.66 11.55 -20.59
N GLU A 229 16.67 10.99 -19.40
CA GLU A 229 17.52 9.83 -19.05
C GLU A 229 16.72 8.53 -18.90
N HIS A 230 15.40 8.65 -18.62
CA HIS A 230 14.57 7.51 -18.27
C HIS A 230 13.52 7.21 -19.34
N ASP A 231 13.31 5.93 -19.60
CA ASP A 231 12.26 5.45 -20.50
C ASP A 231 10.91 5.37 -19.78
N ILE A 232 10.95 5.03 -18.49
CA ILE A 232 9.79 4.90 -17.64
C ILE A 232 10.08 5.55 -16.28
N ALA A 233 9.11 6.28 -15.76
CA ALA A 233 9.12 6.75 -14.39
C ALA A 233 7.93 6.17 -13.61
N VAL A 234 8.09 5.93 -12.31
CA VAL A 234 7.07 5.42 -11.40
C VAL A 234 6.87 6.40 -10.26
N TYR A 235 5.61 6.67 -9.93
CA TYR A 235 5.18 7.47 -8.79
C TYR A 235 3.99 6.76 -8.13
N SER A 236 4.29 5.87 -7.18
CA SER A 236 3.32 4.93 -6.65
C SER A 236 2.97 5.25 -5.20
N HIS A 237 1.69 5.55 -4.95
CA HIS A 237 1.15 5.84 -3.62
C HIS A 237 1.83 7.02 -2.90
N ILE A 238 2.24 8.03 -3.65
CA ILE A 238 2.83 9.27 -3.14
C ILE A 238 1.95 10.48 -3.42
N ALA A 239 1.35 10.56 -4.62
CA ALA A 239 0.58 11.74 -5.01
C ALA A 239 -0.58 12.08 -4.04
N HIS A 240 -1.14 11.08 -3.35
CA HIS A 240 -2.16 11.29 -2.32
C HIS A 240 -1.59 11.94 -1.04
N GLN A 241 -0.30 11.83 -0.79
CA GLN A 241 0.35 12.48 0.37
C GLN A 241 0.61 13.96 0.13
N GLU A 242 0.66 14.35 -1.14
CA GLU A 242 1.05 15.67 -1.61
C GLU A 242 -0.14 16.56 -1.92
N GLY A 243 0.04 17.86 -1.71
CA GLY A 243 -0.91 18.87 -2.16
C GLY A 243 -0.88 19.09 -3.67
N PRO A 244 -1.85 19.86 -4.21
CA PRO A 244 -1.95 20.12 -5.66
C PRO A 244 -0.69 20.76 -6.26
N ASP A 245 -0.07 21.71 -5.58
CA ASP A 245 1.10 22.43 -6.10
C ASP A 245 2.37 21.57 -6.08
N ALA A 246 2.54 20.76 -5.03
CA ALA A 246 3.63 19.79 -4.93
C ALA A 246 3.50 18.72 -6.03
N ASN A 247 2.30 18.19 -6.28
CA ASN A 247 2.04 17.26 -7.37
C ASN A 247 2.37 17.87 -8.73
N ARG A 248 1.93 19.11 -9.00
CA ARG A 248 2.27 19.84 -10.26
C ARG A 248 3.78 19.99 -10.43
N ALA A 249 4.48 20.36 -9.36
CA ALA A 249 5.94 20.50 -9.40
C ALA A 249 6.62 19.15 -9.69
N THR A 250 6.20 18.09 -9.02
CA THR A 250 6.75 16.75 -9.19
C THR A 250 6.48 16.19 -10.59
N PHE A 251 5.29 16.38 -11.15
CA PHE A 251 5.00 15.94 -12.52
C PHE A 251 5.84 16.67 -13.57
N ARG A 252 6.14 17.96 -13.39
CA ARG A 252 7.10 18.67 -14.25
C ARG A 252 8.51 18.10 -14.17
N LYS A 253 8.97 17.69 -12.97
CA LYS A 253 10.26 17.01 -12.79
C LYS A 253 10.29 15.67 -13.52
N PHE A 254 9.23 14.88 -13.43
CA PHE A 254 9.11 13.63 -14.19
C PHE A 254 9.13 13.87 -15.70
N ARG A 255 8.41 14.88 -16.19
CA ARG A 255 8.41 15.19 -17.64
C ARG A 255 9.79 15.55 -18.13
N LYS A 256 10.56 16.30 -17.35
CA LYS A 256 11.97 16.64 -17.66
C LYS A 256 12.87 15.40 -17.67
N ALA A 257 12.69 14.48 -16.70
CA ALA A 257 13.50 13.29 -16.54
C ALA A 257 13.28 12.23 -17.62
N LEU A 258 12.07 12.19 -18.18
CA LEU A 258 11.69 11.23 -19.20
C LEU A 258 12.23 11.60 -20.58
N LYS A 259 12.75 10.60 -21.30
CA LYS A 259 13.11 10.70 -22.71
C LYS A 259 11.88 11.09 -23.56
N PRO A 260 12.08 11.60 -24.77
CA PRO A 260 11.00 11.71 -25.76
C PRO A 260 10.30 10.35 -25.95
N GLY A 261 8.98 10.31 -25.78
CA GLY A 261 8.20 9.07 -25.84
C GLY A 261 8.23 8.23 -24.56
N GLY A 262 8.94 8.65 -23.53
CA GLY A 262 8.93 7.99 -22.22
C GLY A 262 7.57 8.10 -21.51
N THR A 263 7.30 7.18 -20.59
CA THR A 263 6.01 7.07 -19.90
C THR A 263 6.18 7.25 -18.39
N LEU A 264 5.36 8.12 -17.80
CA LEU A 264 5.13 8.16 -16.35
C LEU A 264 3.99 7.21 -15.99
N LEU A 265 4.24 6.33 -15.05
CA LEU A 265 3.23 5.54 -14.35
C LEU A 265 2.96 6.18 -12.98
N VAL A 266 1.73 6.59 -12.74
CA VAL A 266 1.24 6.88 -11.39
C VAL A 266 0.31 5.75 -10.97
N ALA A 267 0.53 5.18 -9.79
CA ALA A 267 -0.39 4.23 -9.17
C ALA A 267 -0.94 4.85 -7.89
N ASP A 268 -2.25 5.09 -7.82
CA ASP A 268 -2.81 5.78 -6.66
C ASP A 268 -4.31 5.50 -6.45
N PHE A 269 -4.84 5.94 -5.32
CA PHE A 269 -6.24 5.84 -4.93
C PHE A 269 -7.04 6.99 -5.55
N VAL A 270 -7.55 6.74 -6.76
CA VAL A 270 -8.27 7.75 -7.54
C VAL A 270 -9.77 7.70 -7.22
N VAL A 271 -10.38 8.86 -7.00
CA VAL A 271 -11.84 9.00 -6.84
C VAL A 271 -12.48 9.46 -8.15
N ASP A 272 -13.75 9.14 -8.33
CA ASP A 272 -14.53 9.71 -9.44
C ASP A 272 -14.74 11.23 -9.26
N ASP A 273 -15.00 11.94 -10.35
CA ASP A 273 -15.16 13.39 -10.32
C ASP A 273 -16.40 13.84 -9.51
N GLY A 274 -17.41 12.99 -9.40
CA GLY A 274 -18.61 13.22 -8.58
C GLY A 274 -18.42 12.88 -7.10
N ARG A 275 -17.27 12.32 -6.71
CA ARG A 275 -16.97 11.81 -5.35
C ARG A 275 -18.02 10.84 -4.82
N THR A 276 -18.51 9.97 -5.68
CA THR A 276 -19.48 8.90 -5.34
C THR A 276 -18.83 7.53 -5.14
N GLY A 277 -17.57 7.40 -5.52
CA GLY A 277 -16.79 6.16 -5.40
C GLY A 277 -15.34 6.31 -5.88
N PRO A 278 -14.58 5.24 -5.85
CA PRO A 278 -14.81 4.00 -5.11
C PRO A 278 -14.79 4.19 -3.58
N PRO A 279 -15.38 3.27 -2.80
CA PRO A 279 -15.50 3.45 -1.33
C PRO A 279 -14.16 3.61 -0.61
N PHE A 280 -13.16 2.79 -0.94
CA PHE A 280 -11.87 2.83 -0.24
C PHE A 280 -11.15 4.16 -0.43
N PRO A 281 -10.93 4.69 -1.65
CA PRO A 281 -10.36 6.02 -1.85
C PRO A 281 -11.09 7.15 -1.12
N LEU A 282 -12.43 7.07 -1.04
CA LEU A 282 -13.22 8.07 -0.31
C LEU A 282 -12.94 8.04 1.21
N LEU A 283 -12.82 6.84 1.81
CA LEU A 283 -12.44 6.67 3.21
C LEU A 283 -10.97 7.04 3.46
N PHE A 284 -10.09 6.69 2.54
CA PHE A 284 -8.66 6.94 2.64
C PHE A 284 -8.32 8.44 2.70
N ARG A 285 -9.19 9.30 2.20
CA ARG A 285 -9.09 10.75 2.38
C ARG A 285 -9.02 11.14 3.86
N SER A 286 -9.71 10.42 4.74
CA SER A 286 -9.64 10.66 6.18
C SER A 286 -8.26 10.32 6.76
N GLU A 287 -7.62 9.25 6.26
CA GLU A 287 -6.23 8.91 6.63
C GLU A 287 -5.27 10.02 6.18
N MET A 288 -5.46 10.58 4.98
CA MET A 288 -4.64 11.71 4.51
C MET A 288 -4.79 12.93 5.41
N LEU A 289 -6.01 13.28 5.80
CA LEU A 289 -6.25 14.37 6.75
C LEU A 289 -5.60 14.12 8.13
N MET A 290 -5.54 12.85 8.55
CA MET A 290 -4.90 12.45 9.81
C MET A 290 -3.36 12.53 9.77
N ARG A 291 -2.75 12.34 8.59
CA ARG A 291 -1.30 12.11 8.45
C ARG A 291 -0.55 13.20 7.72
N THR A 292 -1.21 13.96 6.85
CA THR A 292 -0.57 14.92 5.94
C THR A 292 -1.21 16.30 6.08
N ARG A 293 -0.45 17.34 5.74
CA ARG A 293 -0.98 18.72 5.77
C ARG A 293 -1.88 19.03 4.60
N GLU A 294 -1.54 18.53 3.40
CA GLU A 294 -2.20 18.89 2.15
C GLU A 294 -2.65 17.67 1.34
N GLY A 295 -2.27 16.46 1.77
CA GLY A 295 -2.63 15.23 1.08
C GLY A 295 -4.13 14.96 1.07
N SER A 296 -4.56 14.25 0.04
CA SER A 296 -5.97 13.90 -0.18
C SER A 296 -6.06 12.73 -1.16
N THR A 297 -7.26 12.30 -1.49
CA THR A 297 -7.52 11.48 -2.67
C THR A 297 -8.02 12.37 -3.80
N TRP A 298 -7.36 12.23 -4.95
CA TRP A 298 -7.51 13.12 -6.09
C TRP A 298 -8.39 12.49 -7.16
N THR A 299 -9.08 13.34 -7.94
CA THR A 299 -9.99 12.89 -8.98
C THR A 299 -9.23 12.63 -10.29
N ARG A 300 -9.89 11.94 -11.23
CA ARG A 300 -9.36 11.79 -12.59
C ARG A 300 -9.14 13.13 -13.29
N THR A 301 -10.01 14.11 -13.04
CA THR A 301 -9.87 15.47 -13.56
C THR A 301 -8.66 16.17 -12.98
N ASP A 302 -8.38 16.04 -11.66
CA ASP A 302 -7.18 16.60 -11.04
C ASP A 302 -5.91 16.05 -11.70
N TYR A 303 -5.78 14.74 -11.82
CA TYR A 303 -4.61 14.11 -12.46
C TYR A 303 -4.45 14.53 -13.92
N ARG A 304 -5.54 14.57 -14.71
CA ARG A 304 -5.47 15.02 -16.10
C ARG A 304 -4.99 16.46 -16.21
N SER A 305 -5.49 17.34 -15.36
CA SER A 305 -5.10 18.75 -15.33
C SER A 305 -3.60 18.88 -15.04
N TRP A 306 -3.12 18.30 -13.94
CA TRP A 306 -1.72 18.43 -13.51
C TRP A 306 -0.74 17.79 -14.49
N LEU A 307 -1.06 16.62 -15.02
CA LEU A 307 -0.24 15.95 -16.02
C LEU A 307 -0.22 16.71 -17.35
N GLY A 308 -1.36 17.25 -17.78
CA GLY A 308 -1.44 18.10 -18.97
C GLY A 308 -0.62 19.40 -18.82
N GLU A 309 -0.71 20.07 -17.66
CA GLU A 309 0.10 21.24 -17.30
C GLU A 309 1.61 20.93 -17.28
N ALA A 310 1.98 19.69 -16.93
CA ALA A 310 3.37 19.23 -16.96
C ALA A 310 3.87 18.87 -18.37
N GLY A 311 2.98 18.85 -19.39
CA GLY A 311 3.32 18.59 -20.79
C GLY A 311 3.17 17.12 -21.22
N PHE A 312 2.36 16.33 -20.51
CA PHE A 312 1.95 14.99 -20.97
C PHE A 312 0.73 15.13 -21.89
N GLY A 313 0.85 14.65 -23.13
CA GLY A 313 -0.20 14.79 -24.15
C GLY A 313 -1.30 13.71 -24.06
N LYS A 314 -0.99 12.57 -23.48
CA LYS A 314 -1.91 11.44 -23.30
C LYS A 314 -1.94 10.99 -21.85
N VAL A 315 -3.14 10.84 -21.29
CA VAL A 315 -3.36 10.32 -19.92
C VAL A 315 -4.41 9.24 -19.96
N GLU A 316 -4.02 8.02 -19.66
CA GLU A 316 -4.89 6.82 -19.66
C GLU A 316 -5.01 6.27 -18.24
N PHE A 317 -6.25 5.94 -17.82
CA PHE A 317 -6.54 5.31 -16.54
C PHE A 317 -6.89 3.85 -16.75
N VAL A 318 -6.32 2.98 -15.91
CA VAL A 318 -6.58 1.53 -15.92
C VAL A 318 -6.89 1.10 -14.50
N GLU A 319 -8.02 0.44 -14.32
CA GLU A 319 -8.41 -0.10 -13.03
C GLU A 319 -7.57 -1.35 -12.70
N THR A 320 -7.34 -1.58 -11.40
CA THR A 320 -6.72 -2.80 -10.90
C THR A 320 -7.75 -3.67 -10.19
N SER A 321 -7.36 -4.88 -9.83
CA SER A 321 -8.18 -5.74 -8.96
C SER A 321 -8.25 -5.25 -7.51
N GLY A 322 -7.40 -4.30 -7.14
CA GLY A 322 -7.33 -3.66 -5.83
C GLY A 322 -7.92 -2.25 -5.83
N PRO A 323 -7.71 -1.49 -4.75
CA PRO A 323 -8.26 -0.13 -4.61
C PRO A 323 -7.50 0.93 -5.42
N ALA A 324 -6.32 0.63 -5.94
CA ALA A 324 -5.51 1.56 -6.72
C ALA A 324 -5.92 1.56 -8.19
N SER A 325 -5.82 2.72 -8.84
CA SER A 325 -5.85 2.87 -10.30
C SER A 325 -4.44 3.13 -10.82
N LEU A 326 -4.15 2.65 -12.02
CA LEU A 326 -2.94 2.97 -12.77
C LEU A 326 -3.23 4.13 -13.73
N ILE A 327 -2.34 5.11 -13.77
CA ILE A 327 -2.40 6.27 -14.65
C ILE A 327 -1.13 6.26 -15.50
N PHE A 328 -1.28 6.11 -16.80
CA PHE A 328 -0.18 6.16 -17.75
C PHE A 328 -0.21 7.51 -18.46
N ALA A 329 0.89 8.27 -18.35
CA ALA A 329 1.04 9.58 -18.96
C ALA A 329 2.25 9.63 -19.92
N SER A 330 2.06 10.07 -21.17
CA SER A 330 3.09 10.14 -22.21
C SER A 330 3.00 11.38 -23.09
#